data_f2e795e9ed238d7c401d33b30ba8435f
#
_entry.id   f2e795e9ed238d7c401d33b30ba8435f
#
_cell.length_a   1.000
_cell.length_b   1.000
_cell.length_c   1.000
_cell.angle_alpha   90.00
_cell.angle_beta   90.00
_cell.angle_gamma   90.00
#
_symmetry.space_group_name_H-M   'P 1'
#
loop_
_entity.id
_entity.type
_entity.pdbx_description
1 polymer ?
#
loop_
_entity_poly.entity_id
_entity_poly.type
_entity_poly.pdbx_seq_one_letter_code
_entity_poly.pdbx_strand_id
1 'polypeptide(L)'
;MNKAIRLALFCCLAGVPLLAQLPTDSPVDVLRHPGWNKGVFVGGGTSVASSPSGQSFLIGFRLGRVLTNEHGGGFLRGTFEMAGDIIPVDEYWIHGAQYAAAINPFIAKWNFTSPGKVAPYIAAVGGVLFSTHNLPPGDTANVNFTSGAEVGAQIFRKERNSWDVAVKAYHLSNASLGKHNPGINASLQFMLGYTWH
;
A
#
# COMPACT_ATOMS: atom_id res chain seq x y z
N MET A 1 12.81 61.29 -22.91
CA MET A 1 12.41 59.88 -22.52
C MET A 1 13.69 59.08 -22.32
N ASN A 2 14.03 58.84 -21.04
CA ASN A 2 15.39 58.51 -20.60
C ASN A 2 15.84 57.10 -21.01
N LYS A 3 17.04 57.03 -21.60
CA LYS A 3 17.75 55.82 -21.98
C LYS A 3 18.11 54.88 -20.78
N ALA A 4 17.86 55.35 -19.55
CA ALA A 4 18.17 54.59 -18.33
C ALA A 4 17.14 53.48 -17.98
N ILE A 5 15.95 53.50 -18.58
CA ILE A 5 14.89 52.51 -18.27
C ILE A 5 15.03 51.21 -19.09
N ARG A 6 15.83 51.24 -20.17
CA ARG A 6 16.03 50.02 -21.01
C ARG A 6 17.13 49.09 -20.53
N LEU A 7 17.96 49.46 -19.57
CA LEU A 7 19.05 48.65 -19.08
C LEU A 7 18.67 47.82 -17.81
N ALA A 8 17.60 48.22 -17.12
CA ALA A 8 17.15 47.51 -15.93
C ALA A 8 16.28 46.26 -16.23
N LEU A 9 15.78 46.11 -17.46
CA LEU A 9 14.91 44.98 -17.83
C LEU A 9 15.68 43.78 -18.43
N PHE A 10 16.97 43.91 -18.66
CA PHE A 10 17.79 42.83 -19.26
C PHE A 10 18.66 42.07 -18.27
N CYS A 11 18.74 42.50 -17.01
CA CYS A 11 19.50 41.83 -15.97
C CYS A 11 18.69 40.80 -15.14
N CYS A 12 17.38 40.66 -15.38
CA CYS A 12 16.54 39.68 -14.61
C CYS A 12 16.32 38.35 -15.33
N LEU A 13 16.91 38.14 -16.51
CA LEU A 13 16.73 36.89 -17.28
C LEU A 13 17.99 36.02 -17.39
N ALA A 14 19.08 36.38 -16.72
CA ALA A 14 20.18 35.46 -16.46
C ALA A 14 19.91 34.70 -15.15
N GLY A 15 18.74 34.06 -15.06
CA GLY A 15 18.50 32.98 -14.13
C GLY A 15 19.41 31.83 -14.55
N VAL A 16 20.62 31.77 -13.95
CA VAL A 16 21.41 30.54 -13.92
C VAL A 16 20.46 29.47 -13.52
N PRO A 17 20.24 28.38 -14.30
CA PRO A 17 19.56 27.22 -13.78
C PRO A 17 20.44 26.77 -12.62
N LEU A 18 20.00 27.05 -11.41
CA LEU A 18 20.45 26.32 -10.24
C LEU A 18 20.01 24.89 -10.53
N LEU A 19 20.85 24.14 -11.22
CA LEU A 19 20.81 22.69 -11.22
C LEU A 19 20.98 22.35 -9.74
N ALA A 20 19.87 22.30 -9.02
CA ALA A 20 19.83 21.65 -7.74
C ALA A 20 20.41 20.27 -8.02
N GLN A 21 21.65 20.06 -7.66
CA GLN A 21 22.24 18.75 -7.61
C GLN A 21 21.33 17.99 -6.66
N LEU A 22 20.46 17.14 -7.25
CA LEU A 22 19.68 16.19 -6.48
C LEU A 22 20.68 15.44 -5.63
N PRO A 23 20.43 15.27 -4.31
CA PRO A 23 21.28 14.45 -3.48
C PRO A 23 21.49 13.13 -4.22
N THR A 24 22.75 12.77 -4.47
CA THR A 24 23.11 11.59 -5.26
C THR A 24 22.69 10.28 -4.60
N ASP A 25 22.31 10.31 -3.32
CA ASP A 25 21.92 9.13 -2.53
C ASP A 25 20.64 9.41 -1.71
N SER A 26 19.49 9.27 -2.35
CA SER A 26 18.21 9.30 -1.65
C SER A 26 17.86 7.88 -1.18
N PRO A 27 17.43 7.67 0.09
CA PRO A 27 16.98 6.35 0.55
C PRO A 27 15.89 5.72 -0.32
N VAL A 28 15.08 6.53 -1.01
CA VAL A 28 14.06 6.07 -1.97
C VAL A 28 14.67 5.47 -3.23
N ASP A 29 15.97 5.70 -3.52
CA ASP A 29 16.63 5.20 -4.74
C ASP A 29 16.62 3.68 -4.84
N VAL A 30 16.56 2.96 -3.72
CA VAL A 30 16.39 1.51 -3.70
C VAL A 30 15.13 1.03 -4.43
N LEU A 31 14.10 1.87 -4.51
CA LEU A 31 12.86 1.57 -5.24
C LEU A 31 12.93 1.90 -6.74
N ARG A 32 13.97 2.57 -7.22
CA ARG A 32 14.06 3.03 -8.62
C ARG A 32 14.48 1.95 -9.59
N HIS A 33 14.94 0.81 -9.09
CA HIS A 33 15.44 -0.31 -9.88
C HIS A 33 14.78 -1.62 -9.45
N PRO A 34 14.71 -2.61 -10.34
CA PRO A 34 14.24 -3.94 -9.99
C PRO A 34 14.99 -4.52 -8.79
N GLY A 35 14.25 -5.00 -7.81
CA GLY A 35 14.80 -5.54 -6.57
C GLY A 35 13.74 -6.25 -5.73
N TRP A 36 14.19 -7.15 -4.86
CA TRP A 36 13.35 -7.84 -3.91
C TRP A 36 13.24 -7.03 -2.62
N ASN A 37 12.06 -7.06 -2.02
CA ASN A 37 11.82 -6.59 -0.67
C ASN A 37 11.03 -7.63 0.13
N LYS A 38 11.18 -7.61 1.43
CA LYS A 38 10.44 -8.45 2.37
C LYS A 38 10.07 -7.62 3.60
N GLY A 39 8.89 -7.85 4.13
CA GLY A 39 8.41 -7.08 5.27
C GLY A 39 7.56 -7.90 6.22
N VAL A 40 7.37 -7.34 7.39
CA VAL A 40 6.40 -7.80 8.39
C VAL A 40 5.42 -6.67 8.65
N PHE A 41 4.17 -7.00 8.96
CA PHE A 41 3.17 -5.98 9.26
C PHE A 41 2.16 -6.46 10.29
N VAL A 42 1.59 -5.51 10.97
CA VAL A 42 0.40 -5.68 11.79
C VAL A 42 -0.67 -4.72 11.29
N GLY A 43 -1.91 -5.05 11.49
CA GLY A 43 -3.01 -4.18 11.11
C GLY A 43 -4.25 -4.42 11.94
N GLY A 44 -5.18 -3.50 11.82
CA GLY A 44 -6.49 -3.61 12.45
C GLY A 44 -7.48 -2.71 11.75
N GLY A 45 -8.74 -3.07 11.84
CA GLY A 45 -9.75 -2.35 11.10
C GLY A 45 -11.17 -2.57 11.61
N THR A 46 -12.08 -1.93 10.91
CA THR A 46 -13.51 -2.03 11.20
C THR A 46 -14.31 -2.08 9.90
N SER A 47 -15.40 -2.82 9.93
CA SER A 47 -16.39 -2.81 8.84
C SER A 47 -17.09 -1.45 8.82
N VAL A 48 -17.19 -0.84 7.65
CA VAL A 48 -17.79 0.49 7.46
C VAL A 48 -19.09 0.45 6.66
N ALA A 49 -19.35 -0.64 5.93
CA ALA A 49 -20.53 -0.83 5.11
C ALA A 49 -21.01 -2.29 5.13
N SER A 50 -21.13 -2.88 6.32
CA SER A 50 -21.57 -4.25 6.51
C SER A 50 -22.53 -4.35 7.68
N SER A 51 -23.46 -5.28 7.57
CA SER A 51 -24.30 -5.73 8.69
C SER A 51 -24.14 -7.24 8.79
N PRO A 52 -23.65 -7.79 9.92
CA PRO A 52 -23.21 -7.07 11.12
C PRO A 52 -21.90 -6.34 10.93
N SER A 53 -21.68 -5.28 11.71
CA SER A 53 -20.39 -4.60 11.82
C SER A 53 -19.41 -5.44 12.63
N GLY A 54 -18.12 -5.34 12.33
CA GLY A 54 -17.08 -6.07 13.04
C GLY A 54 -15.75 -5.34 13.04
N GLN A 55 -14.88 -5.78 13.90
CA GLN A 55 -13.49 -5.33 13.97
C GLN A 55 -12.57 -6.46 13.51
N SER A 56 -11.36 -6.14 13.09
CA SER A 56 -10.35 -7.13 12.75
C SER A 56 -8.98 -6.73 13.28
N PHE A 57 -8.14 -7.74 13.48
CA PHE A 57 -6.72 -7.59 13.78
C PHE A 57 -5.95 -8.62 12.98
N LEU A 58 -4.81 -8.23 12.42
CA LEU A 58 -4.02 -9.14 11.60
C LEU A 58 -2.52 -8.95 11.81
N ILE A 59 -1.79 -10.04 11.57
CA ILE A 59 -0.32 -10.05 11.51
C ILE A 59 0.07 -10.79 10.23
N GLY A 60 1.01 -10.25 9.47
CA GLY A 60 1.41 -10.85 8.21
C GLY A 60 2.84 -10.55 7.79
N PHE A 61 3.21 -11.24 6.72
CA PHE A 61 4.49 -11.13 6.02
C PHE A 61 4.21 -10.72 4.58
N ARG A 62 5.01 -9.81 4.04
CA ARG A 62 4.96 -9.40 2.63
C ARG A 62 6.27 -9.74 1.95
N LEU A 63 6.18 -10.35 0.77
CA LEU A 63 7.29 -10.50 -0.16
C LEU A 63 6.95 -9.75 -1.43
N GLY A 64 7.80 -8.80 -1.83
CA GLY A 64 7.60 -7.97 -2.99
C GLY A 64 8.80 -7.98 -3.94
N ARG A 65 8.55 -7.63 -5.17
CA ARG A 65 9.58 -7.39 -6.17
C ARG A 65 9.24 -6.17 -7.01
N VAL A 66 10.07 -5.17 -6.98
CA VAL A 66 10.05 -4.08 -7.95
C VAL A 66 10.42 -4.67 -9.32
N LEU A 67 9.57 -4.51 -10.31
CA LEU A 67 9.70 -5.15 -11.62
C LEU A 67 10.25 -4.21 -12.69
N THR A 68 10.05 -2.90 -12.52
CA THR A 68 10.44 -1.91 -13.53
C THR A 68 11.53 -0.98 -13.00
N ASN A 69 12.32 -0.43 -13.90
CA ASN A 69 13.08 0.78 -13.61
C ASN A 69 12.12 1.95 -13.41
N GLU A 70 12.60 3.02 -12.80
CA GLU A 70 11.84 4.26 -12.64
C GLU A 70 11.42 4.81 -14.00
N HIS A 71 10.16 5.21 -14.13
CA HIS A 71 9.61 5.86 -15.31
C HIS A 71 8.49 6.84 -14.92
N GLY A 72 7.98 7.56 -15.93
CA GLY A 72 7.06 8.66 -15.71
C GLY A 72 7.77 9.96 -15.37
N GLY A 73 7.00 11.03 -15.17
CA GLY A 73 7.49 12.36 -14.89
C GLY A 73 6.68 13.08 -13.82
N GLY A 74 7.28 14.10 -13.22
CA GLY A 74 6.63 14.89 -12.17
C GLY A 74 6.20 14.01 -10.98
N PHE A 75 4.98 14.21 -10.53
CA PHE A 75 4.41 13.48 -9.38
C PHE A 75 4.04 12.02 -9.70
N LEU A 76 3.95 11.64 -10.99
CA LEU A 76 3.67 10.26 -11.41
C LEU A 76 4.94 9.42 -11.56
N ARG A 77 6.13 9.98 -11.34
CA ARG A 77 7.39 9.26 -11.38
C ARG A 77 7.35 8.10 -10.39
N GLY A 78 7.68 6.90 -10.86
CA GLY A 78 7.59 5.73 -10.01
C GLY A 78 8.00 4.43 -10.65
N THR A 79 7.77 3.34 -9.90
CA THR A 79 8.06 1.96 -10.31
C THR A 79 6.89 1.06 -10.01
N PHE A 80 6.74 0.03 -10.84
CA PHE A 80 5.75 -1.02 -10.63
C PHE A 80 6.36 -2.17 -9.82
N GLU A 81 5.62 -2.62 -8.83
CA GLU A 81 5.99 -3.72 -7.94
C GLU A 81 4.84 -4.75 -7.90
N MET A 82 5.21 -6.02 -7.92
CA MET A 82 4.31 -7.12 -7.57
C MET A 82 4.70 -7.66 -6.20
N ALA A 83 3.70 -7.91 -5.37
CA ALA A 83 3.93 -8.47 -4.04
C ALA A 83 2.86 -9.51 -3.69
N GLY A 84 3.12 -10.26 -2.62
CA GLY A 84 2.17 -11.16 -2.01
C GLY A 84 2.27 -11.12 -0.49
N ASP A 85 1.13 -11.32 0.18
CA ASP A 85 1.04 -11.40 1.63
C ASP A 85 0.69 -12.82 2.07
N ILE A 86 1.31 -13.25 3.17
CA ILE A 86 0.87 -14.38 4.00
C ILE A 86 0.46 -13.81 5.34
N ILE A 87 -0.80 -14.02 5.72
CA ILE A 87 -1.41 -13.50 6.95
C ILE A 87 -1.82 -14.70 7.80
N PRO A 88 -0.93 -15.22 8.65
CA PRO A 88 -1.21 -16.39 9.48
C PRO A 88 -2.18 -16.08 10.63
N VAL A 89 -2.34 -14.83 11.00
CA VAL A 89 -3.26 -14.36 12.03
C VAL A 89 -4.14 -13.29 11.43
N ASP A 90 -5.44 -13.57 11.31
CA ASP A 90 -6.45 -12.61 10.88
C ASP A 90 -7.71 -12.87 11.72
N GLU A 91 -7.86 -12.15 12.82
CA GLU A 91 -8.93 -12.33 13.78
C GLU A 91 -10.03 -11.30 13.55
N TYR A 92 -11.27 -11.79 13.53
CA TYR A 92 -12.48 -10.98 13.35
C TYR A 92 -13.38 -11.07 14.58
N TRP A 93 -13.88 -9.94 15.03
CA TRP A 93 -14.87 -9.84 16.12
C TRP A 93 -16.22 -9.40 15.54
N ILE A 94 -17.01 -10.41 15.11
CA ILE A 94 -18.36 -10.26 14.57
C ILE A 94 -19.26 -11.23 15.33
N HIS A 95 -19.99 -10.76 16.35
CA HIS A 95 -20.76 -11.62 17.27
C HIS A 95 -19.89 -12.70 17.98
N GLY A 96 -18.66 -12.37 18.32
CA GLY A 96 -17.67 -13.26 18.90
C GLY A 96 -16.38 -13.31 18.07
N ALA A 97 -15.33 -13.90 18.62
CA ALA A 97 -14.05 -14.02 17.96
C ALA A 97 -14.10 -15.10 16.88
N GLN A 98 -13.62 -14.77 15.68
CA GLN A 98 -13.47 -15.65 14.53
C GLN A 98 -12.02 -15.62 14.08
N TYR A 99 -11.35 -16.75 14.17
CA TYR A 99 -9.97 -16.85 13.72
C TYR A 99 -9.92 -17.20 12.23
N ALA A 100 -9.02 -16.54 11.51
CA ALA A 100 -8.76 -16.80 10.10
C ALA A 100 -7.26 -16.68 9.78
N ALA A 101 -6.92 -17.15 8.60
CA ALA A 101 -5.65 -16.92 7.92
C ALA A 101 -5.91 -16.55 6.46
N ALA A 102 -5.06 -15.74 5.86
CA ALA A 102 -5.23 -15.33 4.47
C ALA A 102 -3.93 -15.37 3.69
N ILE A 103 -4.09 -15.51 2.38
CA ILE A 103 -3.02 -15.37 1.39
C ILE A 103 -3.50 -14.39 0.34
N ASN A 104 -2.76 -13.31 0.12
CA ASN A 104 -3.00 -12.36 -0.96
C ASN A 104 -1.84 -12.47 -1.97
N PRO A 105 -1.89 -13.37 -2.94
CA PRO A 105 -0.79 -13.60 -3.89
C PRO A 105 -0.68 -12.47 -4.92
N PHE A 106 -1.67 -11.60 -5.03
CA PHE A 106 -1.74 -10.56 -6.04
C PHE A 106 -1.84 -9.19 -5.38
N ILE A 107 -0.69 -8.52 -5.29
CA ILE A 107 -0.60 -7.11 -4.89
C ILE A 107 0.13 -6.38 -6.00
N ALA A 108 -0.63 -5.60 -6.78
CA ALA A 108 -0.10 -4.73 -7.81
C ALA A 108 0.10 -3.34 -7.23
N LYS A 109 1.34 -2.88 -7.11
CA LYS A 109 1.71 -1.67 -6.38
C LYS A 109 2.48 -0.70 -7.26
N TRP A 110 2.13 0.57 -7.19
CA TRP A 110 2.88 1.67 -7.77
C TRP A 110 3.55 2.47 -6.66
N ASN A 111 4.88 2.48 -6.66
CA ASN A 111 5.69 3.26 -5.74
C ASN A 111 6.03 4.60 -6.38
N PHE A 112 5.69 5.71 -5.75
CA PHE A 112 6.09 7.05 -6.20
C PHE A 112 7.49 7.34 -5.67
N THR A 113 8.44 7.54 -6.58
CA THR A 113 9.89 7.58 -6.27
C THR A 113 10.49 8.98 -6.31
N SER A 114 9.74 10.00 -5.90
CA SER A 114 10.30 11.33 -5.71
C SER A 114 11.47 11.30 -4.71
N PRO A 115 12.56 12.05 -4.96
CA PRO A 115 13.70 12.08 -4.04
C PRO A 115 13.29 12.45 -2.63
N GLY A 116 13.85 11.76 -1.63
CA GLY A 116 13.56 12.04 -0.23
C GLY A 116 13.63 10.79 0.65
N LYS A 117 12.93 10.84 1.77
CA LYS A 117 12.83 9.74 2.75
C LYS A 117 11.45 9.08 2.77
N VAL A 118 10.52 9.56 1.97
CA VAL A 118 9.14 9.05 1.94
C VAL A 118 8.77 8.69 0.51
N ALA A 119 8.37 7.46 0.29
CA ALA A 119 7.81 6.98 -0.97
C ALA A 119 6.33 6.64 -0.78
N PRO A 120 5.41 7.50 -1.18
CA PRO A 120 3.99 7.15 -1.23
C PRO A 120 3.76 5.99 -2.20
N TYR A 121 2.67 5.26 -2.01
CA TYR A 121 2.26 4.22 -2.96
C TYR A 121 0.74 4.03 -2.99
N ILE A 122 0.29 3.42 -4.07
CA ILE A 122 -1.05 2.87 -4.22
C ILE A 122 -0.94 1.41 -4.62
N ALA A 123 -1.86 0.57 -4.16
CA ALA A 123 -1.88 -0.84 -4.55
C ALA A 123 -3.30 -1.38 -4.69
N ALA A 124 -3.45 -2.37 -5.59
CA ALA A 124 -4.61 -3.24 -5.65
C ALA A 124 -4.22 -4.60 -5.03
N VAL A 125 -5.13 -5.18 -4.25
CA VAL A 125 -4.90 -6.41 -3.49
C VAL A 125 -5.97 -7.43 -3.83
N GLY A 126 -5.58 -8.68 -4.01
CA GLY A 126 -6.50 -9.79 -4.22
C GLY A 126 -5.97 -11.09 -3.62
N GLY A 127 -6.89 -11.89 -3.03
CA GLY A 127 -6.51 -13.13 -2.37
C GLY A 127 -7.66 -13.98 -1.86
N VAL A 128 -7.32 -14.87 -0.93
CA VAL A 128 -8.24 -15.83 -0.31
C VAL A 128 -8.02 -15.85 1.20
N LEU A 129 -9.10 -15.90 1.93
CA LEU A 129 -9.16 -16.02 3.39
C LEU A 129 -9.82 -17.33 3.77
N PHE A 130 -9.24 -18.02 4.75
CA PHE A 130 -9.76 -19.26 5.35
C PHE A 130 -10.02 -19.00 6.83
N SER A 131 -11.26 -19.21 7.27
CA SER A 131 -11.66 -19.01 8.67
C SER A 131 -12.07 -20.33 9.32
N THR A 132 -11.95 -20.39 10.64
CA THR A 132 -12.35 -21.56 11.44
C THR A 132 -13.86 -21.80 11.42
N HIS A 133 -14.64 -20.74 11.23
CA HIS A 133 -16.09 -20.79 11.13
C HIS A 133 -16.53 -19.90 9.95
N ASN A 134 -17.79 -20.01 9.58
CA ASN A 134 -18.36 -19.16 8.53
C ASN A 134 -18.16 -17.68 8.85
N LEU A 135 -17.69 -16.91 7.87
CA LEU A 135 -17.41 -15.46 7.98
C LEU A 135 -18.08 -14.68 6.85
N PRO A 136 -19.01 -13.74 7.12
CA PRO A 136 -19.65 -13.45 8.41
C PRO A 136 -20.39 -14.65 9.01
N PRO A 137 -20.67 -14.67 10.33
CA PRO A 137 -21.43 -15.77 10.95
C PRO A 137 -22.78 -15.98 10.30
N GLY A 138 -23.24 -17.26 10.24
CA GLY A 138 -24.50 -17.66 9.63
C GLY A 138 -24.31 -18.66 8.48
N ASP A 139 -25.30 -18.75 7.59
CA ASP A 139 -25.28 -19.66 6.42
C ASP A 139 -24.41 -19.12 5.27
N THR A 140 -23.16 -18.77 5.60
CA THR A 140 -22.14 -18.25 4.68
C THR A 140 -21.09 -19.34 4.38
N ALA A 141 -19.83 -18.97 4.23
CA ALA A 141 -18.74 -19.91 4.03
C ALA A 141 -17.51 -19.55 4.90
N ASN A 142 -16.66 -20.55 5.14
CA ASN A 142 -15.37 -20.37 5.80
C ASN A 142 -14.21 -20.14 4.82
N VAL A 143 -14.49 -20.17 3.52
CA VAL A 143 -13.57 -19.73 2.46
C VAL A 143 -14.14 -18.48 1.81
N ASN A 144 -13.35 -17.42 1.80
CA ASN A 144 -13.75 -16.14 1.25
C ASN A 144 -12.67 -15.59 0.34
N PHE A 145 -13.07 -14.93 -0.73
CA PHE A 145 -12.19 -14.16 -1.59
C PHE A 145 -12.05 -12.73 -1.06
N THR A 146 -10.86 -12.20 -1.20
CA THR A 146 -10.50 -10.88 -0.72
C THR A 146 -10.13 -10.00 -1.88
N SER A 147 -10.59 -8.77 -1.86
CA SER A 147 -10.17 -7.75 -2.82
C SER A 147 -10.13 -6.39 -2.14
N GLY A 148 -9.23 -5.52 -2.61
CA GLY A 148 -9.11 -4.21 -2.00
C GLY A 148 -8.15 -3.28 -2.72
N ALA A 149 -8.11 -2.06 -2.20
CA ALA A 149 -7.13 -1.05 -2.58
C ALA A 149 -6.41 -0.55 -1.32
N GLU A 150 -5.14 -0.28 -1.46
CA GLU A 150 -4.26 0.19 -0.38
C GLU A 150 -3.60 1.49 -0.81
N VAL A 151 -3.57 2.46 0.09
CA VAL A 151 -2.83 3.72 -0.07
C VAL A 151 -1.91 3.84 1.13
N GLY A 152 -0.64 4.06 0.90
CA GLY A 152 0.34 4.10 1.98
C GLY A 152 1.58 4.89 1.65
N ALA A 153 2.53 4.84 2.57
CA ALA A 153 3.84 5.44 2.42
C ALA A 153 4.90 4.59 3.10
N GLN A 154 6.02 4.43 2.42
CA GLN A 154 7.26 3.87 2.95
C GLN A 154 8.12 5.02 3.47
N ILE A 155 8.46 4.99 4.76
CA ILE A 155 9.24 6.01 5.46
C ILE A 155 10.63 5.44 5.74
N PHE A 156 11.58 5.80 4.92
CA PHE A 156 12.95 5.30 4.98
C PHE A 156 13.73 5.93 6.13
N ARG A 157 14.34 5.09 6.95
CA ARG A 157 15.29 5.51 7.98
C ARG A 157 16.72 5.34 7.55
N LYS A 158 16.98 4.32 6.73
CA LYS A 158 18.27 3.99 6.11
C LYS A 158 18.01 3.58 4.67
N GLU A 159 19.04 3.48 3.87
CA GLU A 159 18.96 3.19 2.43
C GLU A 159 18.20 1.90 2.08
N ARG A 160 18.13 0.94 2.98
CA ARG A 160 17.55 -0.38 2.71
C ARG A 160 16.42 -0.80 3.65
N ASN A 161 15.89 0.11 4.44
CA ASN A 161 14.84 -0.20 5.40
C ASN A 161 13.81 0.92 5.49
N SER A 162 12.54 0.56 5.50
CA SER A 162 11.44 1.51 5.70
C SER A 162 10.45 1.04 6.78
N TRP A 163 9.84 2.00 7.43
CA TRP A 163 8.54 1.82 8.06
C TRP A 163 7.46 2.05 7.04
N ASP A 164 6.43 1.21 7.07
CA ASP A 164 5.31 1.29 6.15
C ASP A 164 4.05 1.63 6.92
N VAL A 165 3.34 2.66 6.49
CA VAL A 165 2.02 3.01 7.04
C VAL A 165 1.02 3.02 5.90
N ALA A 166 -0.14 2.40 6.10
CA ALA A 166 -1.15 2.33 5.06
C ALA A 166 -2.57 2.29 5.60
N VAL A 167 -3.49 2.65 4.73
CA VAL A 167 -4.92 2.41 4.87
C VAL A 167 -5.34 1.53 3.70
N LYS A 168 -6.01 0.41 4.01
CA LYS A 168 -6.54 -0.52 3.03
C LYS A 168 -8.07 -0.55 3.10
N ALA A 169 -8.72 -0.25 2.00
CA ALA A 169 -10.13 -0.54 1.81
C ALA A 169 -10.27 -1.99 1.33
N TYR A 170 -11.09 -2.78 2.00
CA TYR A 170 -11.07 -4.22 1.87
C TYR A 170 -12.49 -4.77 1.74
N HIS A 171 -12.69 -5.68 0.81
CA HIS A 171 -13.92 -6.41 0.56
C HIS A 171 -13.69 -7.91 0.75
N LEU A 172 -14.64 -8.56 1.40
CA LEU A 172 -14.66 -9.99 1.63
C LEU A 172 -15.96 -10.58 1.07
N SER A 173 -15.86 -11.66 0.28
CA SER A 173 -17.00 -12.31 -0.35
C SER A 173 -16.72 -13.80 -0.54
N ASN A 174 -17.70 -14.67 -0.30
CA ASN A 174 -17.56 -16.10 -0.55
C ASN A 174 -17.86 -16.51 -2.00
N ALA A 175 -18.08 -15.56 -2.90
CA ALA A 175 -18.41 -15.82 -4.31
C ALA A 175 -19.53 -16.85 -4.49
N SER A 176 -20.51 -16.88 -3.59
CA SER A 176 -21.62 -17.83 -3.56
C SER A 176 -21.25 -19.29 -3.32
N LEU A 177 -20.11 -19.55 -2.69
CA LEU A 177 -19.74 -20.90 -2.22
C LEU A 177 -20.60 -21.38 -1.04
N GLY A 178 -21.24 -20.44 -0.29
CA GLY A 178 -22.22 -20.73 0.75
C GLY A 178 -23.66 -20.51 0.27
N LYS A 179 -24.64 -20.79 1.14
CA LYS A 179 -26.06 -20.56 0.84
C LYS A 179 -26.37 -19.06 0.66
N HIS A 180 -25.69 -18.22 1.43
CA HIS A 180 -25.80 -16.77 1.37
C HIS A 180 -24.43 -16.12 1.20
N ASN A 181 -24.38 -15.02 0.49
CA ASN A 181 -23.16 -14.23 0.29
C ASN A 181 -23.38 -12.77 0.71
N PRO A 182 -23.62 -12.47 2.00
CA PRO A 182 -23.73 -11.10 2.46
C PRO A 182 -22.39 -10.35 2.35
N GLY A 183 -21.27 -11.07 2.48
CA GLY A 183 -19.92 -10.53 2.48
C GLY A 183 -19.65 -9.52 3.61
N ILE A 184 -18.45 -9.01 3.65
CA ILE A 184 -18.09 -7.75 4.33
C ILE A 184 -17.82 -6.75 3.22
N ASN A 185 -18.82 -5.95 2.85
CA ASN A 185 -18.80 -5.15 1.64
C ASN A 185 -17.71 -4.08 1.65
N ALA A 186 -17.45 -3.47 2.80
CA ALA A 186 -16.29 -2.61 2.98
C ALA A 186 -15.82 -2.63 4.43
N SER A 187 -14.52 -2.76 4.60
CA SER A 187 -13.83 -2.48 5.85
C SER A 187 -12.63 -1.58 5.57
N LEU A 188 -12.27 -0.79 6.56
CA LEU A 188 -11.04 0.00 6.54
C LEU A 188 -10.07 -0.62 7.53
N GLN A 189 -8.87 -0.94 7.06
CA GLN A 189 -7.78 -1.49 7.85
C GLN A 189 -6.62 -0.50 7.85
N PHE A 190 -6.08 -0.21 9.04
CA PHE A 190 -4.85 0.53 9.22
C PHE A 190 -3.71 -0.47 9.38
N MET A 191 -2.63 -0.24 8.65
CA MET A 191 -1.48 -1.14 8.58
C MET A 191 -0.22 -0.41 9.05
N LEU A 192 0.59 -1.08 9.84
CA LEU A 192 1.93 -0.65 10.20
C LEU A 192 2.89 -1.80 9.92
N GLY A 193 3.92 -1.53 9.14
CA GLY A 193 4.88 -2.53 8.71
C GLY A 193 6.33 -2.05 8.81
N TYR A 194 7.23 -3.00 8.61
CA TYR A 194 8.64 -2.75 8.45
C TYR A 194 9.17 -3.59 7.29
N THR A 195 9.83 -2.93 6.33
CA THR A 195 10.31 -3.55 5.10
C THR A 195 11.83 -3.43 4.97
N TRP A 196 12.45 -4.52 4.55
CA TRP A 196 13.85 -4.63 4.12
C TRP A 196 13.88 -4.72 2.59
N HIS A 197 14.70 -3.86 1.97
CA HIS A 197 14.88 -3.76 0.52
C HIS A 197 16.20 -4.36 0.07
#